data_ee68650c2e9225ddb04489fe7407f1e4
#
_entry.id   ee68650c2e9225ddb04489fe7407f1e4
#
_cell.length_a   1.000
_cell.length_b   1.000
_cell.length_c   1.000
_cell.angle_alpha   90.00
_cell.angle_beta   90.00
_cell.angle_gamma   90.00
#
_symmetry.space_group_name_H-M   'P 1'
#
loop_
_entity.id
_entity.type
_entity.pdbx_description
1 polymer ?
#
loop_
_entity_poly.entity_id
_entity_poly.type
_entity_poly.pdbx_seq_one_letter_code
_entity_poly.pdbx_strand_id
1 'polypeptide(L)'
;AKVAAKMIGAVGTDRVLTVDLHADQIQGFFDIPLDNVYSSPVLLADIWRYQGTSRLLVVSPDVGGVVRARAIAKRLDDAELAIIDKRRPRPNEATVMNIIGDVEGKTCVLVDDIVDTAGTLCAAAAALKNHGARRVVAYCTHPVLSGPAIQNLNGSQLDELVVTDTIPLTDAARGCSR
;
A
#
# COMPACT_ATOMS: atom_id res chain seq x y z
N ALA A 1 -19.41 -3.83 -3.29
CA ALA A 1 -18.92 -5.21 -3.02
C ALA A 1 -20.05 -6.24 -3.02
N LYS A 2 -21.17 -6.04 -2.29
CA LYS A 2 -22.27 -7.02 -2.18
C LYS A 2 -22.89 -7.40 -3.54
N VAL A 3 -23.13 -6.42 -4.43
CA VAL A 3 -23.69 -6.69 -5.77
C VAL A 3 -22.71 -7.56 -6.58
N ALA A 4 -21.42 -7.23 -6.58
CA ALA A 4 -20.39 -8.02 -7.27
C ALA A 4 -20.34 -9.47 -6.74
N ALA A 5 -20.37 -9.65 -5.40
CA ALA A 5 -20.39 -10.97 -4.78
C ALA A 5 -21.60 -11.81 -5.24
N LYS A 6 -22.79 -11.20 -5.29
CA LYS A 6 -24.01 -11.87 -5.77
C LYS A 6 -23.95 -12.21 -7.26
N MET A 7 -23.38 -11.33 -8.10
CA MET A 7 -23.19 -11.61 -9.53
C MET A 7 -22.22 -12.80 -9.74
N ILE A 8 -21.12 -12.84 -9.01
CA ILE A 8 -20.15 -13.94 -9.07
C ILE A 8 -20.82 -15.26 -8.71
N GLY A 9 -21.59 -15.33 -7.62
CA GLY A 9 -22.33 -16.53 -7.23
C GLY A 9 -23.41 -16.94 -8.25
N ALA A 10 -24.12 -15.94 -8.82
CA ALA A 10 -25.21 -16.20 -9.74
C ALA A 10 -24.79 -16.85 -11.08
N VAL A 11 -23.53 -16.69 -11.48
CA VAL A 11 -22.99 -17.35 -12.69
C VAL A 11 -22.48 -18.78 -12.43
N GLY A 12 -22.73 -19.35 -11.25
CA GLY A 12 -22.40 -20.74 -10.93
C GLY A 12 -20.97 -20.96 -10.40
N THR A 13 -20.39 -19.94 -9.76
CA THR A 13 -19.10 -20.06 -9.09
C THR A 13 -19.24 -20.90 -7.82
N ASP A 14 -18.40 -21.91 -7.63
CA ASP A 14 -18.42 -22.81 -6.46
C ASP A 14 -17.52 -22.28 -5.31
N ARG A 15 -16.44 -21.57 -5.62
CA ARG A 15 -15.46 -21.06 -4.65
C ARG A 15 -14.75 -19.83 -5.21
N VAL A 16 -14.38 -18.90 -4.32
CA VAL A 16 -13.63 -17.69 -4.66
C VAL A 16 -12.29 -17.71 -3.95
N LEU A 17 -11.21 -17.39 -4.67
CA LEU A 17 -9.91 -17.10 -4.11
C LEU A 17 -9.58 -15.62 -4.39
N THR A 18 -9.23 -14.90 -3.34
CA THR A 18 -8.82 -13.48 -3.45
C THR A 18 -7.45 -13.28 -2.82
N VAL A 19 -6.79 -12.22 -3.24
CA VAL A 19 -5.53 -11.77 -2.63
C VAL A 19 -5.76 -10.38 -2.05
N ASP A 20 -5.46 -10.19 -0.76
CA ASP A 20 -5.51 -8.90 -0.05
C ASP A 20 -6.77 -8.08 -0.36
N LEU A 21 -7.92 -8.54 0.08
CA LEU A 21 -9.14 -7.74 -0.01
C LEU A 21 -8.95 -6.38 0.68
N HIS A 22 -9.45 -5.31 0.06
CA HIS A 22 -9.40 -3.96 0.63
C HIS A 22 -10.03 -3.89 2.03
N ALA A 23 -11.09 -4.63 2.23
CA ALA A 23 -11.77 -4.77 3.52
C ALA A 23 -12.18 -6.22 3.74
N ASP A 24 -11.75 -6.82 4.85
CA ASP A 24 -12.00 -8.24 5.18
C ASP A 24 -13.50 -8.55 5.26
N GLN A 25 -14.33 -7.57 5.61
CA GLN A 25 -15.80 -7.70 5.67
C GLN A 25 -16.44 -8.04 4.31
N ILE A 26 -15.73 -7.83 3.19
CA ILE A 26 -16.21 -8.21 1.85
C ILE A 26 -16.47 -9.72 1.76
N GLN A 27 -15.70 -10.52 2.50
CA GLN A 27 -15.89 -11.97 2.57
C GLN A 27 -17.32 -12.35 3.00
N GLY A 28 -17.93 -11.60 3.91
CA GLY A 28 -19.28 -11.82 4.41
C GLY A 28 -20.41 -11.55 3.40
N PHE A 29 -20.09 -11.06 2.19
CA PHE A 29 -21.08 -10.86 1.14
C PHE A 29 -21.25 -12.07 0.21
N PHE A 30 -20.35 -13.05 0.32
CA PHE A 30 -20.40 -14.27 -0.47
C PHE A 30 -21.19 -15.34 0.27
N ASP A 31 -22.07 -16.04 -0.45
CA ASP A 31 -22.82 -17.22 0.06
C ASP A 31 -22.07 -18.52 -0.25
N ILE A 32 -20.95 -18.44 -0.95
CA ILE A 32 -20.06 -19.55 -1.35
C ILE A 32 -18.72 -19.40 -0.61
N PRO A 33 -17.93 -20.47 -0.46
CA PRO A 33 -16.63 -20.40 0.18
C PRO A 33 -15.71 -19.37 -0.48
N LEU A 34 -15.07 -18.54 0.34
CA LEU A 34 -14.06 -17.58 -0.09
C LEU A 34 -12.80 -17.73 0.74
N ASP A 35 -11.67 -17.83 0.07
CA ASP A 35 -10.34 -17.78 0.67
C ASP A 35 -9.70 -16.43 0.34
N ASN A 36 -9.37 -15.66 1.38
CA ASN A 36 -8.57 -14.45 1.23
C ASN A 36 -7.13 -14.76 1.65
N VAL A 37 -6.21 -14.82 0.68
CA VAL A 37 -4.79 -15.00 0.93
C VAL A 37 -4.09 -13.65 0.96
N TYR A 38 -2.94 -13.56 1.65
CA TYR A 38 -2.21 -12.32 1.83
C TYR A 38 -0.90 -12.35 1.03
N SER A 39 -0.57 -11.24 0.38
CA SER A 39 0.70 -11.03 -0.31
C SER A 39 1.87 -10.83 0.65
N SER A 40 1.59 -10.53 1.91
CA SER A 40 2.60 -10.16 2.91
C SER A 40 3.78 -11.15 3.03
N PRO A 41 3.65 -12.48 2.89
CA PRO A 41 4.82 -13.36 2.92
C PRO A 41 5.79 -13.11 1.76
N VAL A 42 5.27 -12.80 0.56
CA VAL A 42 6.08 -12.51 -0.63
C VAL A 42 6.74 -11.14 -0.49
N LEU A 43 5.97 -10.12 -0.12
CA LEU A 43 6.49 -8.75 0.06
C LEU A 43 7.52 -8.69 1.18
N LEU A 44 7.33 -9.39 2.29
CA LEU A 44 8.29 -9.46 3.38
C LEU A 44 9.65 -9.99 2.94
N ALA A 45 9.67 -11.03 2.09
CA ALA A 45 10.92 -11.59 1.59
C ALA A 45 11.79 -10.52 0.88
N ASP A 46 11.16 -9.59 0.17
CA ASP A 46 11.87 -8.48 -0.48
C ASP A 46 12.19 -7.33 0.50
N ILE A 47 11.28 -7.01 1.43
CA ILE A 47 11.52 -5.95 2.44
C ILE A 47 12.74 -6.28 3.30
N TRP A 48 13.01 -7.56 3.57
CA TRP A 48 14.15 -8.02 4.35
C TRP A 48 15.50 -7.53 3.79
N ARG A 49 15.61 -7.20 2.50
CA ARG A 49 16.84 -6.63 1.89
C ARG A 49 17.26 -5.29 2.51
N TYR A 50 16.33 -4.57 3.17
CA TYR A 50 16.62 -3.32 3.87
C TYR A 50 17.02 -3.52 5.32
N GLN A 51 16.88 -4.73 5.87
CA GLN A 51 17.27 -5.04 7.23
C GLN A 51 18.79 -4.93 7.39
N GLY A 52 19.23 -4.22 8.43
CA GLY A 52 20.65 -4.02 8.71
C GLY A 52 21.35 -2.89 7.94
N THR A 53 20.70 -2.28 6.93
CA THR A 53 21.31 -1.17 6.16
C THR A 53 20.98 0.22 6.71
N SER A 54 19.86 0.34 7.42
CA SER A 54 19.37 1.58 8.05
C SER A 54 18.27 1.23 9.04
N ARG A 55 17.91 2.16 9.93
CA ARG A 55 16.73 2.00 10.79
C ARG A 55 15.49 1.86 9.92
N LEU A 56 14.90 0.67 9.92
CA LEU A 56 13.69 0.37 9.15
C LEU A 56 12.45 0.86 9.92
N LEU A 57 11.55 1.52 9.20
CA LEU A 57 10.28 2.00 9.73
C LEU A 57 9.17 1.61 8.77
N VAL A 58 8.17 0.87 9.25
CA VAL A 58 6.97 0.57 8.46
C VAL A 58 6.00 1.74 8.57
N VAL A 59 5.41 2.15 7.46
CA VAL A 59 4.53 3.31 7.42
C VAL A 59 3.18 2.93 6.82
N SER A 60 2.11 3.26 7.54
CA SER A 60 0.76 3.22 7.00
C SER A 60 0.45 4.53 6.27
N PRO A 61 0.04 4.51 4.98
CA PRO A 61 -0.26 5.71 4.22
C PRO A 61 -1.53 6.43 4.69
N ASP A 62 -2.33 5.78 5.52
CA ASP A 62 -3.53 6.33 6.17
C ASP A 62 -3.92 5.52 7.41
N VAL A 63 -4.97 5.97 8.11
CA VAL A 63 -5.46 5.29 9.33
C VAL A 63 -6.05 3.90 9.02
N GLY A 64 -6.64 3.71 7.83
CA GLY A 64 -7.27 2.45 7.41
C GLY A 64 -6.25 1.31 7.24
N GLY A 65 -5.04 1.62 6.75
CA GLY A 65 -3.97 0.65 6.51
C GLY A 65 -3.18 0.22 7.74
N VAL A 66 -3.44 0.78 8.93
CA VAL A 66 -2.64 0.54 10.16
C VAL A 66 -2.56 -0.92 10.54
N VAL A 67 -3.64 -1.68 10.41
CA VAL A 67 -3.66 -3.12 10.74
C VAL A 67 -2.69 -3.90 9.86
N ARG A 68 -2.68 -3.62 8.55
CA ARG A 68 -1.76 -4.22 7.56
C ARG A 68 -0.32 -3.85 7.87
N ALA A 69 -0.04 -2.56 8.05
CA ALA A 69 1.31 -2.08 8.36
C ALA A 69 1.85 -2.69 9.67
N ARG A 70 1.02 -2.81 10.70
CA ARG A 70 1.38 -3.46 11.97
C ARG A 70 1.68 -4.95 11.80
N ALA A 71 0.91 -5.67 10.96
CA ALA A 71 1.14 -7.08 10.69
C ALA A 71 2.49 -7.31 9.98
N ILE A 72 2.90 -6.41 9.11
CA ILE A 72 4.22 -6.40 8.46
C ILE A 72 5.32 -6.07 9.48
N ALA A 73 5.15 -4.99 10.26
CA ALA A 73 6.14 -4.57 11.26
C ALA A 73 6.47 -5.67 12.26
N LYS A 74 5.47 -6.39 12.76
CA LYS A 74 5.66 -7.55 13.67
C LYS A 74 6.52 -8.66 13.08
N ARG A 75 6.48 -8.85 11.76
CA ARG A 75 7.27 -9.88 11.07
C ARG A 75 8.66 -9.39 10.66
N LEU A 76 8.96 -8.12 10.92
CA LEU A 76 10.25 -7.46 10.72
C LEU A 76 10.92 -7.15 12.07
N ASP A 77 10.96 -8.13 12.97
CA ASP A 77 11.51 -8.03 14.30
C ASP A 77 10.90 -6.86 15.11
N ASP A 78 9.58 -6.73 15.07
CA ASP A 78 8.82 -5.63 15.70
C ASP A 78 9.34 -4.23 15.29
N ALA A 79 9.64 -4.06 14.01
CA ALA A 79 10.04 -2.77 13.46
C ALA A 79 9.08 -1.65 13.88
N GLU A 80 9.62 -0.46 14.04
CA GLU A 80 8.83 0.72 14.40
C GLU A 80 7.74 1.00 13.35
N LEU A 81 6.63 1.60 13.78
CA LEU A 81 5.49 1.95 12.94
C LEU A 81 5.23 3.45 12.98
N ALA A 82 5.04 4.06 11.81
CA ALA A 82 4.49 5.39 11.67
C ALA A 82 3.16 5.38 10.88
N ILE A 83 2.37 6.41 11.09
CA ILE A 83 1.05 6.56 10.46
C ILE A 83 0.96 7.95 9.84
N ILE A 84 0.48 8.03 8.60
CA ILE A 84 0.16 9.31 7.97
C ILE A 84 -1.32 9.60 8.20
N ASP A 85 -1.61 10.60 9.04
CA ASP A 85 -2.97 11.08 9.29
C ASP A 85 -3.28 12.23 8.32
N LYS A 86 -4.20 11.97 7.39
CA LYS A 86 -4.65 12.95 6.40
C LYS A 86 -5.85 13.70 6.95
N ARG A 87 -5.66 14.99 7.23
CA ARG A 87 -6.76 15.87 7.65
C ARG A 87 -7.05 16.90 6.58
N ARG A 88 -8.32 17.04 6.26
CA ARG A 88 -8.85 18.19 5.53
C ARG A 88 -9.53 19.10 6.55
N PRO A 89 -8.89 20.21 6.97
CA PRO A 89 -9.48 21.09 8.00
C PRO A 89 -10.82 21.66 7.55
N ARG A 90 -10.97 21.95 6.25
CA ARG A 90 -12.22 22.42 5.63
C ARG A 90 -12.34 21.95 4.18
N PRO A 91 -13.58 21.94 3.61
CA PRO A 91 -13.77 21.73 2.17
C PRO A 91 -12.95 22.76 1.38
N ASN A 92 -12.24 22.31 0.34
CA ASN A 92 -11.36 23.11 -0.53
C ASN A 92 -10.05 23.65 0.10
N GLU A 93 -9.68 23.24 1.31
CA GLU A 93 -8.35 23.48 1.86
C GLU A 93 -7.38 22.36 1.48
N ALA A 94 -6.08 22.71 1.45
CA ALA A 94 -5.02 21.74 1.18
C ALA A 94 -5.04 20.61 2.23
N THR A 95 -4.82 19.38 1.77
CA THR A 95 -4.71 18.24 2.67
C THR A 95 -3.45 18.37 3.52
N VAL A 96 -3.61 18.48 4.82
CA VAL A 96 -2.50 18.45 5.78
C VAL A 96 -2.20 16.97 6.07
N MET A 97 -0.94 16.58 5.89
CA MET A 97 -0.45 15.27 6.30
C MET A 97 0.30 15.42 7.60
N ASN A 98 -0.26 14.84 8.66
CA ASN A 98 0.40 14.75 9.95
C ASN A 98 1.03 13.37 10.08
N ILE A 99 2.33 13.32 10.41
CA ILE A 99 3.04 12.05 10.60
C ILE A 99 3.10 11.76 12.10
N ILE A 100 2.56 10.62 12.48
CA ILE A 100 2.62 10.08 13.84
C ILE A 100 3.74 9.05 13.86
N GLY A 101 4.82 9.35 14.54
CA GLY A 101 6.05 8.56 14.59
C GLY A 101 7.27 9.35 14.15
N ASP A 102 8.45 8.88 14.54
CA ASP A 102 9.72 9.49 14.15
C ASP A 102 10.24 8.86 12.86
N VAL A 103 10.47 9.66 11.82
CA VAL A 103 10.90 9.22 10.48
C VAL A 103 12.31 9.70 10.11
N GLU A 104 12.90 10.58 10.94
CA GLU A 104 14.17 11.22 10.62
C GLU A 104 15.32 10.21 10.47
N GLY A 105 16.02 10.29 9.36
CA GLY A 105 17.16 9.43 9.02
C GLY A 105 16.81 7.96 8.74
N LYS A 106 15.52 7.58 8.74
CA LYS A 106 15.08 6.19 8.59
C LYS A 106 14.77 5.83 7.13
N THR A 107 14.81 4.53 6.83
CA THR A 107 14.20 3.96 5.63
C THR A 107 12.74 3.64 5.92
N CYS A 108 11.86 4.40 5.30
CA CYS A 108 10.41 4.28 5.44
C CYS A 108 9.86 3.32 4.38
N VAL A 109 9.17 2.28 4.83
CA VAL A 109 8.47 1.29 3.99
C VAL A 109 6.98 1.56 4.07
N LEU A 110 6.43 2.24 3.06
CA LEU A 110 4.99 2.42 2.90
C LEU A 110 4.36 1.09 2.47
N VAL A 111 3.25 0.70 3.10
CA VAL A 111 2.54 -0.55 2.77
C VAL A 111 1.08 -0.26 2.49
N ASP A 112 0.63 -0.66 1.30
CA ASP A 112 -0.77 -0.49 0.88
C ASP A 112 -1.29 -1.75 0.15
N ASP A 113 -2.61 -1.90 -0.01
CA ASP A 113 -3.19 -2.99 -0.79
C ASP A 113 -3.30 -2.64 -2.28
N ILE A 114 -3.58 -1.39 -2.60
CA ILE A 114 -3.86 -0.97 -3.97
C ILE A 114 -3.20 0.37 -4.28
N VAL A 115 -2.58 0.46 -5.45
CA VAL A 115 -2.14 1.72 -6.03
C VAL A 115 -2.88 1.96 -7.34
N ASP A 116 -3.79 2.96 -7.32
CA ASP A 116 -4.55 3.34 -8.51
C ASP A 116 -3.88 4.52 -9.24
N THR A 117 -4.19 5.76 -8.92
CA THR A 117 -3.57 6.94 -9.54
C THR A 117 -2.22 7.33 -8.95
N ALA A 118 -1.78 6.65 -7.90
CA ALA A 118 -0.57 6.90 -7.11
C ALA A 118 -0.51 8.28 -6.41
N GLY A 119 -1.51 9.14 -6.54
CA GLY A 119 -1.49 10.48 -5.94
C GLY A 119 -1.29 10.46 -4.42
N THR A 120 -2.03 9.60 -3.72
CA THR A 120 -1.89 9.41 -2.26
C THR A 120 -0.49 8.96 -1.86
N LEU A 121 0.03 7.96 -2.56
CA LEU A 121 1.34 7.38 -2.30
C LEU A 121 2.46 8.39 -2.51
N CYS A 122 2.40 9.15 -3.61
CA CYS A 122 3.38 10.19 -3.94
C CYS A 122 3.36 11.34 -2.92
N ALA A 123 2.17 11.75 -2.48
CA ALA A 123 2.03 12.77 -1.44
C ALA A 123 2.55 12.28 -0.08
N ALA A 124 2.31 11.01 0.26
CA ALA A 124 2.86 10.38 1.45
C ALA A 124 4.40 10.34 1.41
N ALA A 125 4.99 9.96 0.27
CA ALA A 125 6.43 9.95 0.08
C ALA A 125 7.05 11.34 0.25
N ALA A 126 6.43 12.36 -0.35
CA ALA A 126 6.87 13.74 -0.19
C ALA A 126 6.82 14.22 1.27
N ALA A 127 5.73 13.90 1.99
CA ALA A 127 5.61 14.23 3.41
C ALA A 127 6.71 13.57 4.25
N LEU A 128 6.99 12.29 4.03
CA LEU A 128 8.06 11.57 4.73
C LEU A 128 9.44 12.17 4.44
N LYS A 129 9.74 12.47 3.17
CA LYS A 129 11.00 13.11 2.78
C LYS A 129 11.17 14.49 3.42
N ASN A 130 10.11 15.30 3.46
CA ASN A 130 10.11 16.63 4.10
C ASN A 130 10.32 16.55 5.61
N HIS A 131 10.01 15.41 6.25
CA HIS A 131 10.27 15.14 7.66
C HIS A 131 11.59 14.39 7.89
N GLY A 132 12.50 14.39 6.92
CA GLY A 132 13.86 13.88 7.08
C GLY A 132 14.01 12.37 6.83
N ALA A 133 13.03 11.68 6.25
CA ALA A 133 13.21 10.28 5.87
C ALA A 133 14.37 10.13 4.86
N ARG A 134 15.31 9.23 5.16
CA ARG A 134 16.47 8.97 4.30
C ARG A 134 16.05 8.34 2.97
N ARG A 135 15.19 7.35 3.05
CA ARG A 135 14.66 6.61 1.91
C ARG A 135 13.18 6.34 2.11
N VAL A 136 12.39 6.38 1.03
CA VAL A 136 10.98 6.04 1.04
C VAL A 136 10.71 5.05 -0.07
N VAL A 137 10.36 3.83 0.30
CA VAL A 137 9.96 2.76 -0.63
C VAL A 137 8.52 2.39 -0.36
N ALA A 138 7.80 1.97 -1.38
CA ALA A 138 6.43 1.54 -1.25
C ALA A 138 6.24 0.10 -1.71
N TYR A 139 5.45 -0.65 -0.98
CA TYR A 139 5.03 -2.01 -1.27
C TYR A 139 3.52 -2.05 -1.40
N CYS A 140 3.05 -2.54 -2.54
CA CYS A 140 1.62 -2.59 -2.84
C CYS A 140 1.26 -3.92 -3.50
N THR A 141 0.10 -4.46 -3.12
CA THR A 141 -0.36 -5.73 -3.69
C THR A 141 -0.92 -5.55 -5.09
N HIS A 142 -1.84 -4.59 -5.30
CA HIS A 142 -2.57 -4.45 -6.55
C HIS A 142 -2.15 -3.20 -7.34
N PRO A 143 -1.29 -3.35 -8.38
CA PRO A 143 -0.85 -2.23 -9.21
C PRO A 143 -1.87 -1.93 -10.31
N VAL A 144 -2.96 -1.23 -9.99
CA VAL A 144 -3.94 -0.77 -10.99
C VAL A 144 -3.30 0.25 -11.93
N LEU A 145 -2.56 1.20 -11.39
CA LEU A 145 -1.74 2.19 -12.09
C LEU A 145 -2.50 2.90 -13.21
N SER A 146 -3.74 3.34 -12.90
CA SER A 146 -4.61 4.00 -13.87
C SER A 146 -4.29 5.48 -14.05
N GLY A 147 -4.81 6.04 -15.15
CA GLY A 147 -4.76 7.47 -15.43
C GLY A 147 -3.34 8.06 -15.33
N PRO A 148 -3.10 9.09 -14.48
CA PRO A 148 -1.82 9.76 -14.39
C PRO A 148 -0.79 9.03 -13.49
N ALA A 149 -1.01 7.75 -13.11
CA ALA A 149 -0.20 7.05 -12.13
C ALA A 149 1.30 7.08 -12.46
N ILE A 150 1.67 6.74 -13.70
CA ILE A 150 3.08 6.70 -14.12
C ILE A 150 3.71 8.10 -14.11
N GLN A 151 2.96 9.12 -14.54
CA GLN A 151 3.43 10.50 -14.48
C GLN A 151 3.66 10.95 -13.03
N ASN A 152 2.72 10.63 -12.14
CA ASN A 152 2.82 10.94 -10.71
C ASN A 152 4.03 10.24 -10.08
N LEU A 153 4.23 8.94 -10.36
CA LEU A 153 5.36 8.16 -9.84
C LEU A 153 6.70 8.74 -10.32
N ASN A 154 6.86 8.99 -11.61
CA ASN A 154 8.09 9.53 -12.17
C ASN A 154 8.42 10.93 -11.60
N GLY A 155 7.43 11.76 -11.31
CA GLY A 155 7.58 13.08 -10.69
C GLY A 155 7.67 13.07 -9.15
N SER A 156 7.56 11.90 -8.51
CA SER A 156 7.49 11.80 -7.05
C SER A 156 8.85 11.77 -6.37
N GLN A 157 8.85 11.91 -5.04
CA GLN A 157 9.99 11.70 -4.16
C GLN A 157 10.09 10.26 -3.66
N LEU A 158 9.26 9.36 -4.18
CA LEU A 158 9.36 7.93 -3.91
C LEU A 158 10.65 7.38 -4.51
N ASP A 159 11.42 6.63 -3.74
CA ASP A 159 12.67 6.03 -4.24
C ASP A 159 12.42 4.74 -5.03
N GLU A 160 11.38 3.98 -4.66
CA GLU A 160 11.06 2.70 -5.29
C GLU A 160 9.60 2.30 -5.02
N LEU A 161 8.92 1.73 -6.00
CA LEU A 161 7.63 1.07 -5.86
C LEU A 161 7.77 -0.41 -6.21
N VAL A 162 7.49 -1.27 -5.24
CA VAL A 162 7.46 -2.73 -5.40
C VAL A 162 6.01 -3.20 -5.40
N VAL A 163 5.65 -4.00 -6.37
CA VAL A 163 4.28 -4.51 -6.54
C VAL A 163 4.30 -6.02 -6.81
N THR A 164 3.18 -6.68 -6.51
CA THR A 164 2.98 -8.07 -6.95
C THR A 164 2.49 -8.12 -8.40
N ASP A 165 2.36 -9.29 -8.94
CA ASP A 165 1.86 -9.57 -10.28
C ASP A 165 0.36 -9.90 -10.33
N THR A 166 -0.39 -9.54 -9.28
CA THR A 166 -1.86 -9.73 -9.24
C THR A 166 -2.58 -9.02 -10.37
N ILE A 167 -1.99 -7.94 -10.89
CA ILE A 167 -2.43 -7.22 -12.09
C ILE A 167 -1.22 -7.09 -13.02
N PRO A 168 -1.29 -7.55 -14.27
CA PRO A 168 -0.19 -7.42 -15.23
C PRO A 168 0.18 -5.95 -15.46
N LEU A 169 1.47 -5.64 -15.36
CA LEU A 169 1.96 -4.28 -15.65
C LEU A 169 1.86 -3.97 -17.13
N THR A 170 1.39 -2.77 -17.46
CA THR A 170 1.46 -2.20 -18.81
C THR A 170 2.91 -1.90 -19.21
N ASP A 171 3.17 -1.72 -20.51
CA ASP A 171 4.54 -1.36 -20.98
C ASP A 171 4.98 -0.01 -20.40
N ALA A 172 4.06 0.94 -20.25
CA ALA A 172 4.34 2.22 -19.58
C ALA A 172 4.75 2.04 -18.12
N ALA A 173 4.11 1.12 -17.40
CA ALA A 173 4.45 0.83 -16.01
C ALA A 173 5.81 0.11 -15.89
N ARG A 174 6.13 -0.81 -16.82
CA ARG A 174 7.44 -1.47 -16.87
C ARG A 174 8.58 -0.51 -17.19
N GLY A 175 8.31 0.55 -17.95
CA GLY A 175 9.26 1.63 -18.24
C GLY A 175 9.36 2.69 -17.15
N CYS A 176 8.60 2.59 -16.04
CA CYS A 176 8.67 3.53 -14.93
C CYS A 176 10.04 3.44 -14.23
N SER A 177 10.58 4.61 -13.86
CA SER A 177 11.91 4.69 -13.20
C SER A 177 11.87 4.48 -11.68
N ARG A 178 10.71 4.13 -11.12
CA ARG A 178 10.50 3.96 -9.68
C ARG A 178 10.21 2.53 -9.29
#